data_4ab2415a68665018bc3d14b8f1f77073
#
_entry.id   4ab2415a68665018bc3d14b8f1f77073
#
_cell.length_a   1.000
_cell.length_b   1.000
_cell.length_c   1.000
_cell.angle_alpha   90.00
_cell.angle_beta   90.00
_cell.angle_gamma   90.00
#
_symmetry.space_group_name_H-M   'P 1'
#
loop_
_entity.id
_entity.type
_entity.pdbx_description
1 polymer ?
#
loop_
_entity_poly.entity_id
_entity_poly.type
_entity_poly.pdbx_seq_one_letter_code
_entity_poly.pdbx_strand_id
1 'polypeptide(L)'
;MFDINDMAKAAFETVLFTPLQRAQKDGYINVTGAEGKKKIEYITSEKHVENYEDPEEKVRAEFFAELIYKYEYPANRIKVEVVVPDRLPTDRADIVIFSDDDCKRPYAIVECKKEGVTDAEFNQAIEQGVGNATWVKLRADYVVIIAGGTRRVLDV
;
A
#
# COMPACT_ATOMS: atom_id res chain seq x y z
N MET A 1 16.03 14.16 19.77
CA MET A 1 15.06 14.95 20.59
C MET A 1 14.05 15.56 19.66
N PHE A 2 12.77 15.33 19.91
CA PHE A 2 11.71 15.96 19.13
C PHE A 2 11.57 17.43 19.54
N ASP A 3 11.62 18.33 18.55
CA ASP A 3 11.29 19.73 18.80
C ASP A 3 9.77 19.87 18.98
N ILE A 4 9.33 20.66 19.96
CA ILE A 4 7.92 20.93 20.20
C ILE A 4 7.25 21.63 19.01
N ASN A 5 8.02 22.37 18.22
CA ASN A 5 7.55 23.00 17.00
C ASN A 5 7.27 21.96 15.90
N ASP A 6 8.10 20.92 15.80
CA ASP A 6 7.88 19.82 14.87
C ASP A 6 6.64 19.00 15.26
N MET A 7 6.43 18.78 16.54
CA MET A 7 5.23 18.11 17.05
C MET A 7 3.95 18.93 16.76
N ALA A 8 4.00 20.24 17.00
CA ALA A 8 2.88 21.13 16.72
C ALA A 8 2.56 21.21 15.23
N LYS A 9 3.58 21.25 14.38
CA LYS A 9 3.43 21.23 12.93
C LYS A 9 2.83 19.91 12.45
N ALA A 10 3.31 18.78 12.94
CA ALA A 10 2.78 17.46 12.59
C ALA A 10 1.31 17.31 13.02
N ALA A 11 0.95 17.78 14.23
CA ALA A 11 -0.42 17.78 14.71
C ALA A 11 -1.32 18.65 13.83
N PHE A 12 -0.86 19.84 13.44
CA PHE A 12 -1.57 20.76 12.58
C PHE A 12 -1.79 20.16 11.17
N GLU A 13 -0.76 19.53 10.59
CA GLU A 13 -0.88 18.86 9.30
C GLU A 13 -1.85 17.66 9.36
N THR A 14 -1.89 16.93 10.48
CA THR A 14 -2.87 15.84 10.69
C THR A 14 -4.30 16.31 10.68
N VAL A 15 -4.57 17.53 11.18
CA VAL A 15 -5.91 18.13 11.18
C VAL A 15 -6.30 18.66 9.80
N LEU A 16 -5.35 19.24 9.04
CA LEU A 16 -5.61 19.89 7.76
C LEU A 16 -5.58 18.95 6.55
N PHE A 17 -4.78 17.91 6.59
CA PHE A 17 -4.52 17.05 5.45
C PHE A 17 -4.85 15.59 5.75
N THR A 18 -5.51 14.94 4.79
CA THR A 18 -5.64 13.47 4.80
C THR A 18 -4.26 12.82 4.65
N PRO A 19 -4.08 11.54 5.03
CA PRO A 19 -2.84 10.82 4.76
C PRO A 19 -2.40 10.89 3.30
N LEU A 20 -3.34 10.77 2.36
CA LEU A 20 -3.04 10.86 0.93
C LEU A 20 -2.51 12.25 0.54
N GLN A 21 -3.12 13.33 1.03
CA GLN A 21 -2.65 14.69 0.78
C GLN A 21 -1.27 14.92 1.39
N ARG A 22 -1.00 14.40 2.58
CA ARG A 22 0.32 14.45 3.21
C ARG A 22 1.37 13.71 2.39
N ALA A 23 1.04 12.53 1.89
CA ALA A 23 1.94 11.74 1.05
C ALA A 23 2.31 12.48 -0.25
N GLN A 24 1.36 13.18 -0.86
CA GLN A 24 1.61 14.03 -2.02
C GLN A 24 2.53 15.23 -1.66
N LYS A 25 2.23 15.89 -0.56
CA LYS A 25 3.04 17.03 -0.07
C LYS A 25 4.47 16.64 0.26
N ASP A 26 4.66 15.50 0.88
CA ASP A 26 5.97 15.00 1.31
C ASP A 26 6.74 14.27 0.20
N GLY A 27 6.12 14.07 -0.98
CA GLY A 27 6.78 13.52 -2.14
C GLY A 27 6.80 11.99 -2.22
N TYR A 28 6.04 11.28 -1.41
CA TYR A 28 5.89 9.81 -1.50
C TYR A 28 4.93 9.37 -2.60
N ILE A 29 4.01 10.25 -2.96
CA ILE A 29 3.06 10.07 -4.06
C ILE A 29 3.07 11.33 -4.92
N ASN A 30 2.99 11.15 -6.23
CA ASN A 30 2.82 12.23 -7.17
C ASN A 30 1.69 11.87 -8.16
N VAL A 31 0.62 12.67 -8.17
CA VAL A 31 -0.51 12.50 -9.09
C VAL A 31 -0.44 13.58 -10.15
N THR A 32 -0.35 13.16 -11.42
CA THR A 32 -0.21 14.07 -12.57
C THR A 32 -1.17 13.70 -13.70
N GLY A 33 -1.37 14.62 -14.62
CA GLY A 33 -2.19 14.43 -15.80
C GLY A 33 -3.50 15.21 -15.77
N ALA A 34 -4.17 15.25 -16.92
CA ALA A 34 -5.47 15.89 -17.07
C ALA A 34 -6.58 15.06 -16.40
N GLU A 35 -7.72 15.71 -16.13
CA GLU A 35 -8.91 15.03 -15.61
C GLU A 35 -9.30 13.84 -16.50
N GLY A 36 -9.58 12.69 -15.88
CA GLY A 36 -9.91 11.44 -16.56
C GLY A 36 -8.70 10.67 -17.13
N LYS A 37 -7.47 11.20 -17.00
CA LYS A 37 -6.22 10.59 -17.52
C LYS A 37 -5.08 10.68 -16.52
N LYS A 38 -5.40 10.73 -15.24
CA LYS A 38 -4.39 10.88 -14.17
C LYS A 38 -3.56 9.61 -14.00
N LYS A 39 -2.28 9.85 -13.77
CA LYS A 39 -1.32 8.82 -13.34
C LYS A 39 -0.92 9.08 -11.91
N ILE A 40 -0.63 8.02 -11.18
CA ILE A 40 -0.02 8.08 -9.86
C ILE A 40 1.38 7.49 -9.91
N GLU A 41 2.33 8.17 -9.31
CA GLU A 41 3.68 7.68 -9.10
C GLU A 41 3.89 7.47 -7.60
N TYR A 42 4.28 6.27 -7.22
CA TYR A 42 4.74 5.94 -5.87
C TYR A 42 6.25 6.07 -5.82
N ILE A 43 6.74 6.79 -4.83
CA ILE A 43 8.16 7.09 -4.65
C ILE A 43 8.60 6.61 -3.28
N THR A 44 9.20 5.43 -3.24
CA THR A 44 9.78 4.82 -2.05
C THR A 44 11.26 4.51 -2.33
N SER A 45 11.74 3.32 -2.03
CA SER A 45 13.04 2.86 -2.52
C SER A 45 13.05 2.65 -4.05
N GLU A 46 11.88 2.50 -4.65
CA GLU A 46 11.64 2.35 -6.09
C GLU A 46 10.57 3.34 -6.54
N LYS A 47 10.55 3.66 -7.83
CA LYS A 47 9.46 4.39 -8.46
C LYS A 47 8.54 3.42 -9.18
N HIS A 48 7.23 3.62 -9.01
CA HIS A 48 6.23 2.82 -9.68
C HIS A 48 5.08 3.72 -10.14
N VAL A 49 4.66 3.58 -11.39
CA VAL A 49 3.62 4.41 -12.01
C VAL A 49 2.43 3.56 -12.42
N GLU A 50 1.22 4.01 -12.05
CA GLU A 50 -0.04 3.35 -12.34
C GLU A 50 -1.10 4.32 -12.87
N ASN A 51 -2.20 3.74 -13.37
CA ASN A 51 -3.37 4.50 -13.80
C ASN A 51 -4.23 4.89 -12.57
N TYR A 52 -4.21 6.17 -12.20
CA TYR A 52 -4.96 6.65 -11.03
C TYR A 52 -6.48 6.72 -11.25
N GLU A 53 -6.96 6.54 -12.47
CA GLU A 53 -8.41 6.48 -12.74
C GLU A 53 -9.01 5.13 -12.37
N ASP A 54 -8.20 4.09 -12.16
CA ASP A 54 -8.66 2.81 -11.68
C ASP A 54 -9.18 2.93 -10.22
N PRO A 55 -10.43 2.53 -9.94
CA PRO A 55 -10.98 2.57 -8.58
C PRO A 55 -10.16 1.78 -7.55
N GLU A 56 -9.56 0.67 -7.94
CA GLU A 56 -8.70 -0.17 -7.09
C GLU A 56 -7.40 0.57 -6.76
N GLU A 57 -6.84 1.31 -7.71
CA GLU A 57 -5.66 2.14 -7.51
C GLU A 57 -5.88 3.26 -6.50
N LYS A 58 -7.08 3.84 -6.47
CA LYS A 58 -7.44 4.86 -5.47
C LYS A 58 -7.44 4.26 -4.05
N VAL A 59 -7.95 3.05 -3.88
CA VAL A 59 -7.90 2.32 -2.60
C VAL A 59 -6.45 2.03 -2.20
N ARG A 60 -5.63 1.57 -3.13
CA ARG A 60 -4.20 1.32 -2.89
C ARG A 60 -3.46 2.57 -2.45
N ALA A 61 -3.68 3.69 -3.13
CA ALA A 61 -3.04 4.97 -2.81
C ALA A 61 -3.39 5.47 -1.41
N GLU A 62 -4.66 5.40 -1.04
CA GLU A 62 -5.11 5.79 0.29
C GLU A 62 -4.49 4.90 1.38
N PHE A 63 -4.50 3.59 1.18
CA PHE A 63 -3.92 2.67 2.15
C PHE A 63 -2.39 2.79 2.25
N PHE A 64 -1.71 2.98 1.13
CA PHE A 64 -0.27 3.28 1.10
C PHE A 64 0.06 4.50 1.97
N ALA A 65 -0.70 5.57 1.85
CA ALA A 65 -0.51 6.76 2.67
C ALA A 65 -0.83 6.50 4.16
N GLU A 66 -1.88 5.73 4.46
CA GLU A 66 -2.18 5.33 5.84
C GLU A 66 -1.05 4.51 6.47
N LEU A 67 -0.41 3.62 5.72
CA LEU A 67 0.74 2.86 6.21
C LEU A 67 1.85 3.77 6.73
N ILE A 68 2.11 4.87 6.04
CA ILE A 68 3.15 5.83 6.42
C ILE A 68 2.70 6.70 7.60
N TYR A 69 1.52 7.32 7.52
CA TYR A 69 1.11 8.38 8.44
C TYR A 69 0.28 7.91 9.63
N LYS A 70 -0.45 6.82 9.49
CA LYS A 70 -1.30 6.28 10.56
C LYS A 70 -0.63 5.11 11.27
N TYR A 71 0.00 4.22 10.52
CA TYR A 71 0.65 3.02 11.06
C TYR A 71 2.16 3.17 11.23
N GLU A 72 2.72 4.28 10.79
CA GLU A 72 4.12 4.67 11.00
C GLU A 72 5.17 3.71 10.40
N TYR A 73 4.80 3.00 9.34
CA TYR A 73 5.77 2.21 8.59
C TYR A 73 6.72 3.12 7.81
N PRO A 74 8.03 2.89 7.87
CA PRO A 74 8.98 3.62 7.04
C PRO A 74 8.68 3.42 5.55
N ALA A 75 8.62 4.50 4.78
CA ALA A 75 8.31 4.43 3.35
C ALA A 75 9.31 3.55 2.57
N ASN A 76 10.58 3.52 2.98
CA ASN A 76 11.60 2.67 2.37
C ASN A 76 11.39 1.16 2.59
N ARG A 77 10.46 0.77 3.47
CA ARG A 77 10.06 -0.63 3.71
C ARG A 77 8.75 -1.02 3.03
N ILE A 78 8.22 -0.16 2.18
CA ILE A 78 6.97 -0.39 1.46
C ILE A 78 7.27 -0.44 -0.04
N LYS A 79 6.83 -1.49 -0.72
CA LYS A 79 6.87 -1.60 -2.18
C LYS A 79 5.49 -1.90 -2.73
N VAL A 80 5.21 -1.39 -3.92
CA VAL A 80 3.96 -1.61 -4.65
C VAL A 80 4.21 -2.49 -5.88
N GLU A 81 3.18 -3.23 -6.31
CA GLU A 81 3.25 -4.09 -7.51
C GLU A 81 4.43 -5.07 -7.48
N VAL A 82 4.63 -5.74 -6.38
CA VAL A 82 5.76 -6.66 -6.20
C VAL A 82 5.47 -7.98 -6.91
N VAL A 83 6.30 -8.32 -7.88
CA VAL A 83 6.23 -9.61 -8.57
C VAL A 83 6.58 -10.73 -7.58
N VAL A 84 5.71 -11.72 -7.49
CA VAL A 84 5.96 -12.92 -6.68
C VAL A 84 6.99 -13.80 -7.40
N PRO A 85 8.19 -14.04 -6.82
CA PRO A 85 9.28 -14.71 -7.51
C PRO A 85 8.90 -16.13 -7.97
N ASP A 86 9.14 -16.42 -9.24
CA ASP A 86 8.99 -17.74 -9.86
C ASP A 86 7.60 -18.38 -9.73
N ARG A 87 6.58 -17.62 -9.43
CA ARG A 87 5.20 -18.09 -9.41
C ARG A 87 4.61 -18.12 -10.82
N LEU A 88 3.99 -19.24 -11.19
CA LEU A 88 3.34 -19.41 -12.48
C LEU A 88 1.86 -19.79 -12.29
N PRO A 89 0.92 -19.08 -12.97
CA PRO A 89 1.16 -17.89 -13.78
C PRO A 89 1.73 -16.74 -12.93
N THR A 90 2.40 -15.79 -13.59
CA THR A 90 2.97 -14.62 -12.91
C THR A 90 1.92 -13.89 -12.09
N ASP A 91 2.21 -13.63 -10.84
CA ASP A 91 1.35 -12.91 -9.91
C ASP A 91 2.10 -11.74 -9.27
N ARG A 92 1.36 -10.76 -8.78
CA ARG A 92 1.88 -9.58 -8.11
C ARG A 92 1.11 -9.31 -6.85
N ALA A 93 1.82 -8.90 -5.81
CA ALA A 93 1.20 -8.36 -4.60
C ALA A 93 1.03 -6.84 -4.76
N ASP A 94 -0.13 -6.32 -4.42
CA ASP A 94 -0.41 -4.88 -4.56
C ASP A 94 0.52 -4.02 -3.73
N ILE A 95 0.70 -4.38 -2.46
CA ILE A 95 1.67 -3.77 -1.56
C ILE A 95 2.36 -4.88 -0.76
N VAL A 96 3.67 -4.74 -0.58
CA VAL A 96 4.43 -5.56 0.37
C VAL A 96 5.10 -4.64 1.38
N ILE A 97 4.90 -4.96 2.65
CA ILE A 97 5.57 -4.31 3.78
C ILE A 97 6.71 -5.22 4.22
N PHE A 98 7.90 -4.65 4.37
CA PHE A 98 9.09 -5.38 4.79
C PHE A 98 9.47 -5.05 6.22
N SER A 99 10.07 -6.01 6.92
CA SER A 99 10.58 -5.83 8.28
C SER A 99 12.00 -5.26 8.32
N ASP A 100 12.65 -5.12 7.18
CA ASP A 100 14.03 -4.64 7.04
C ASP A 100 14.16 -3.55 5.96
N ASP A 101 15.22 -2.74 6.08
CA ASP A 101 15.45 -1.60 5.19
C ASP A 101 15.91 -2.03 3.79
N ASP A 102 16.46 -3.24 3.64
CA ASP A 102 16.87 -3.80 2.36
C ASP A 102 15.72 -4.46 1.60
N CYS A 103 14.51 -4.48 2.16
CA CYS A 103 13.33 -5.12 1.57
C CYS A 103 13.57 -6.58 1.17
N LYS A 104 14.18 -7.35 2.04
CA LYS A 104 14.47 -8.79 1.84
C LYS A 104 13.56 -9.69 2.64
N ARG A 105 12.98 -9.17 3.73
CA ARG A 105 12.09 -9.93 4.63
C ARG A 105 10.68 -9.37 4.59
N PRO A 106 9.79 -9.94 3.76
CA PRO A 106 8.40 -9.56 3.74
C PRO A 106 7.75 -9.78 5.10
N TYR A 107 6.99 -8.79 5.57
CA TYR A 107 6.24 -8.85 6.81
C TYR A 107 4.74 -9.04 6.55
N ALA A 108 4.18 -8.25 5.65
CA ALA A 108 2.78 -8.34 5.27
C ALA A 108 2.59 -8.14 3.76
N ILE A 109 1.65 -8.90 3.21
CA ILE A 109 1.13 -8.73 1.87
C ILE A 109 -0.21 -8.00 1.97
N VAL A 110 -0.42 -6.98 1.15
CA VAL A 110 -1.69 -6.27 1.04
C VAL A 110 -2.27 -6.49 -0.34
N GLU A 111 -3.53 -6.90 -0.38
CA GLU A 111 -4.35 -6.98 -1.59
C GLU A 111 -5.44 -5.90 -1.52
N CYS A 112 -5.53 -5.09 -2.54
CA CYS A 112 -6.47 -3.99 -2.65
C CYS A 112 -7.57 -4.32 -3.67
N LYS A 113 -8.80 -4.05 -3.30
CA LYS A 113 -9.97 -4.13 -4.17
C LYS A 113 -10.76 -2.84 -4.09
N LYS A 114 -11.45 -2.51 -5.18
CA LYS A 114 -12.37 -1.37 -5.18
C LYS A 114 -13.44 -1.55 -4.09
N GLU A 115 -13.99 -0.46 -3.61
CA GLU A 115 -15.12 -0.50 -2.70
C GLU A 115 -16.34 -1.18 -3.35
N GLY A 116 -17.12 -1.92 -2.55
CA GLY A 116 -18.36 -2.55 -3.01
C GLY A 116 -18.19 -3.85 -3.80
N VAL A 117 -17.03 -4.51 -3.72
CA VAL A 117 -16.86 -5.85 -4.28
C VAL A 117 -17.77 -6.86 -3.60
N THR A 118 -18.15 -7.91 -4.32
CA THR A 118 -18.94 -9.01 -3.79
C THR A 118 -18.15 -9.84 -2.77
N ASP A 119 -18.86 -10.62 -1.94
CA ASP A 119 -18.20 -11.53 -1.00
C ASP A 119 -17.31 -12.56 -1.72
N ALA A 120 -17.74 -13.02 -2.90
CA ALA A 120 -16.95 -13.92 -3.73
C ALA A 120 -15.64 -13.30 -4.19
N GLU A 121 -15.67 -12.05 -4.66
CA GLU A 121 -14.46 -11.30 -5.07
C GLU A 121 -13.55 -11.01 -3.87
N PHE A 122 -14.13 -10.70 -2.71
CA PHE A 122 -13.37 -10.50 -1.48
C PHE A 122 -12.67 -11.79 -1.03
N ASN A 123 -13.37 -12.93 -1.07
CA ASN A 123 -12.79 -14.23 -0.77
C ASN A 123 -11.68 -14.63 -1.75
N GLN A 124 -11.82 -14.31 -3.04
CA GLN A 124 -10.75 -14.51 -4.02
C GLN A 124 -9.50 -13.67 -3.69
N ALA A 125 -9.69 -12.43 -3.23
CA ALA A 125 -8.58 -11.60 -2.78
C ALA A 125 -7.88 -12.21 -1.56
N ILE A 126 -8.62 -12.81 -0.63
CA ILE A 126 -8.04 -13.55 0.51
C ILE A 126 -7.20 -14.72 0.00
N GLU A 127 -7.73 -15.53 -0.90
CA GLU A 127 -7.02 -16.69 -1.47
C GLU A 127 -5.74 -16.25 -2.20
N GLN A 128 -5.81 -15.19 -2.97
CA GLN A 128 -4.65 -14.61 -3.66
C GLN A 128 -3.59 -14.12 -2.67
N GLY A 129 -3.99 -13.34 -1.67
CA GLY A 129 -3.09 -12.83 -0.65
C GLY A 129 -2.42 -13.93 0.16
N VAL A 130 -3.19 -14.92 0.62
CA VAL A 130 -2.65 -16.09 1.34
C VAL A 130 -1.72 -16.90 0.44
N GLY A 131 -2.09 -17.11 -0.81
CA GLY A 131 -1.24 -17.80 -1.78
C GLY A 131 0.10 -17.10 -2.00
N ASN A 132 0.10 -15.78 -2.09
CA ASN A 132 1.32 -14.98 -2.22
C ASN A 132 2.15 -14.99 -0.93
N ALA A 133 1.51 -14.83 0.24
CA ALA A 133 2.18 -14.78 1.54
C ALA A 133 2.83 -16.12 1.92
N THR A 134 2.20 -17.24 1.54
CA THR A 134 2.72 -18.58 1.84
C THR A 134 3.68 -19.11 0.78
N TRP A 135 3.85 -18.40 -0.32
CA TRP A 135 4.80 -18.80 -1.37
C TRP A 135 6.23 -18.80 -0.84
N VAL A 136 6.93 -19.92 -1.03
CA VAL A 136 8.25 -20.20 -0.44
C VAL A 136 9.31 -19.12 -0.69
N LYS A 137 9.22 -18.41 -1.82
CA LYS A 137 10.17 -17.36 -2.21
C LYS A 137 9.76 -15.94 -1.80
N LEU A 138 8.55 -15.77 -1.27
CA LEU A 138 8.10 -14.48 -0.75
C LEU A 138 7.98 -14.52 0.77
N ARG A 139 7.17 -15.41 1.30
CA ARG A 139 6.90 -15.64 2.73
C ARG A 139 6.68 -14.36 3.55
N ALA A 140 5.44 -14.10 3.86
CA ALA A 140 5.05 -13.03 4.79
C ALA A 140 4.29 -13.62 5.97
N ASP A 141 4.28 -12.90 7.09
CA ASP A 141 3.60 -13.34 8.31
C ASP A 141 2.11 -12.98 8.31
N TYR A 142 1.75 -11.94 7.57
CA TYR A 142 0.39 -11.38 7.55
C TYR A 142 -0.10 -11.13 6.13
N VAL A 143 -1.43 -11.23 5.99
CA VAL A 143 -2.16 -10.79 4.80
C VAL A 143 -3.19 -9.76 5.22
N VAL A 144 -3.24 -8.66 4.49
CA VAL A 144 -4.22 -7.59 4.68
C VAL A 144 -5.04 -7.44 3.41
N ILE A 145 -6.36 -7.52 3.53
CA ILE A 145 -7.27 -7.28 2.41
C ILE A 145 -7.99 -5.96 2.65
N ILE A 146 -7.92 -5.07 1.69
CA ILE A 146 -8.57 -3.76 1.72
C ILE A 146 -9.53 -3.65 0.54
N ALA A 147 -10.81 -3.45 0.83
CA ALA A 147 -11.83 -3.16 -0.16
C ALA A 147 -12.60 -1.91 0.28
N GLY A 148 -12.07 -0.74 -0.07
CA GLY A 148 -12.58 0.53 0.47
C GLY A 148 -12.52 0.56 1.99
N GLY A 149 -13.68 0.70 2.65
CA GLY A 149 -13.80 0.70 4.11
C GLY A 149 -13.78 -0.69 4.76
N THR A 150 -13.91 -1.77 3.97
CA THR A 150 -13.87 -3.14 4.47
C THR A 150 -12.43 -3.63 4.53
N ARG A 151 -12.00 -4.08 5.70
CA ARG A 151 -10.62 -4.49 5.95
C ARG A 151 -10.56 -5.80 6.71
N ARG A 152 -9.61 -6.65 6.36
CA ARG A 152 -9.35 -7.90 7.06
C ARG A 152 -7.87 -8.17 7.16
N VAL A 153 -7.43 -8.58 8.34
CA VAL A 153 -6.05 -8.99 8.60
C VAL A 153 -6.05 -10.47 8.96
N LEU A 154 -5.16 -11.21 8.34
CA LEU A 154 -4.97 -12.64 8.54
C LEU A 154 -3.53 -12.91 8.98
N ASP A 155 -3.36 -13.74 9.97
CA ASP A 155 -2.09 -14.34 10.35
C ASP A 155 -1.90 -15.62 9.51
N VAL A 156 -0.78 -15.80 8.88
CA VAL A 156 -0.51 -16.91 7.95
C VAL A 156 0.78 -17.65 8.23
#